data_92c3e79217807e114a3991d83f12fd66
#
_entry.id   92c3e79217807e114a3991d83f12fd66
#
_cell.length_a   1.000
_cell.length_b   1.000
_cell.length_c   1.000
_cell.angle_alpha   90.00
_cell.angle_beta   90.00
_cell.angle_gamma   90.00
#
_symmetry.space_group_name_H-M   'P 1'
#
loop_
_entity.id
_entity.type
_entity.pdbx_description
1 polymer ?
#
loop_
_entity_poly.entity_id
_entity_poly.type
_entity_poly.pdbx_seq_one_letter_code
_entity_poly.pdbx_strand_id
1 'polypeptide(L)'
;MMLRYHMQTQEKTLATLLVLSLVMNVFLLAIALAPGGDPGRALSQPREDETPPTATPVPLPVEREIEGGGRASMQAPVILQKIEVGRGGPFAPDRVTEEGAMVDVSVEVAPGRGRVLVQTTPLMGVVFQDAANHAVIAAQNHSHANLSTSDIIFSIRGPEEVSAIDGPSAGALMAMLLLSVVEGFDIDENVTVTGTIDEGGEIGPVGGIIMKAEAAAASGKTLLLLSGKNDRMLDYREETRALGGLRVIRHRLIAVDTKEYIEENYNIRVGYVDSIDSLLADIRMPGETSVTAVA
;
A
#
# COMPACT_ATOMS: atom_id res chain seq x y z
N MET A 1 3.55 52.10 -5.88
CA MET A 1 3.82 52.09 -4.43
C MET A 1 3.33 50.79 -3.75
N MET A 2 2.21 50.18 -4.15
CA MET A 2 1.69 48.91 -3.60
C MET A 2 2.57 47.68 -3.83
N LEU A 3 3.24 47.53 -4.97
CA LEU A 3 4.07 46.33 -5.26
C LEU A 3 5.29 46.21 -4.33
N ARG A 4 5.90 47.32 -3.94
CA ARG A 4 7.05 47.31 -3.00
C ARG A 4 6.64 46.92 -1.58
N TYR A 5 5.43 47.25 -1.18
CA TYR A 5 4.91 46.92 0.15
C TYR A 5 4.63 45.41 0.26
N HIS A 6 4.14 44.79 -0.82
CA HIS A 6 3.84 43.36 -0.86
C HIS A 6 5.11 42.49 -0.85
N MET A 7 6.15 42.92 -1.59
CA MET A 7 7.45 42.23 -1.57
C MET A 7 8.12 42.30 -0.19
N GLN A 8 8.09 43.46 0.47
CA GLN A 8 8.68 43.61 1.81
C GLN A 8 7.96 42.81 2.90
N THR A 9 6.67 42.55 2.74
CA THR A 9 5.90 41.68 3.68
C THR A 9 6.23 40.21 3.45
N GLN A 10 6.40 39.77 2.22
CA GLN A 10 6.78 38.39 1.91
C GLN A 10 8.20 38.07 2.37
N GLU A 11 9.17 38.97 2.19
CA GLU A 11 10.54 38.79 2.69
C GLU A 11 10.58 38.68 4.23
N LYS A 12 9.79 39.47 4.93
CA LYS A 12 9.71 39.42 6.40
C LYS A 12 9.05 38.11 6.89
N THR A 13 7.99 37.66 6.23
CA THR A 13 7.35 36.37 6.56
C THR A 13 8.29 35.21 6.29
N LEU A 14 9.01 35.21 5.18
CA LEU A 14 9.99 34.15 4.86
C LEU A 14 11.12 34.10 5.89
N ALA A 15 11.69 35.30 6.25
CA ALA A 15 12.73 35.42 7.26
C ALA A 15 12.24 34.91 8.64
N THR A 16 10.99 35.25 9.02
CA THR A 16 10.40 34.78 10.29
C THR A 16 10.22 33.27 10.31
N LEU A 17 9.75 32.67 9.21
CA LEU A 17 9.59 31.22 9.10
C LEU A 17 10.95 30.49 9.15
N LEU A 18 11.98 31.07 8.54
CA LEU A 18 13.33 30.51 8.53
C LEU A 18 13.96 30.52 9.94
N VAL A 19 13.78 31.62 10.67
CA VAL A 19 14.22 31.75 12.08
C VAL A 19 13.45 30.76 12.96
N LEU A 20 12.14 30.62 12.78
CA LEU A 20 11.32 29.67 13.55
C LEU A 20 11.76 28.22 13.31
N SER A 21 12.04 27.85 12.05
CA SER A 21 12.57 26.55 11.68
C SER A 21 13.95 26.28 12.29
N LEU A 22 14.82 27.29 12.31
CA LEU A 22 16.15 27.17 12.92
C LEU A 22 16.04 26.96 14.43
N VAL A 23 15.18 27.72 15.12
CA VAL A 23 14.95 27.59 16.57
C VAL A 23 14.37 26.22 16.90
N MET A 24 13.43 25.70 16.09
CA MET A 24 12.86 24.37 16.27
C MET A 24 13.92 23.29 16.13
N ASN A 25 14.80 23.36 15.13
CA ASN A 25 15.88 22.40 14.93
C ASN A 25 16.90 22.42 16.08
N VAL A 26 17.26 23.62 16.58
CA VAL A 26 18.15 23.75 17.76
C VAL A 26 17.52 23.17 19.03
N PHE A 27 16.21 23.37 19.21
CA PHE A 27 15.47 22.80 20.35
C PHE A 27 15.40 21.28 20.28
N LEU A 28 15.13 20.69 19.12
CA LEU A 28 15.12 19.24 18.91
C LEU A 28 16.53 18.64 19.14
N LEU A 29 17.59 19.34 18.70
CA LEU A 29 18.97 18.90 18.94
C LEU A 29 19.31 18.96 20.43
N ALA A 30 18.85 19.97 21.16
CA ALA A 30 19.05 20.09 22.60
C ALA A 30 18.35 18.96 23.38
N ILE A 31 17.15 18.54 22.96
CA ILE A 31 16.45 17.38 23.53
C ILE A 31 17.22 16.07 23.25
N ALA A 32 17.73 15.90 22.02
CA ALA A 32 18.49 14.71 21.62
C ALA A 32 19.84 14.59 22.33
N LEU A 33 20.44 15.71 22.74
CA LEU A 33 21.73 15.76 23.44
C LEU A 33 21.58 15.88 24.98
N ALA A 34 20.37 15.98 25.52
CA ALA A 34 20.16 16.00 26.96
C ALA A 34 20.58 14.65 27.56
N PRO A 35 21.50 14.62 28.51
CA PRO A 35 21.88 13.39 29.18
C PRO A 35 20.64 12.86 29.91
N GLY A 36 20.12 11.70 29.46
CA GLY A 36 19.02 10.99 30.09
C GLY A 36 19.42 10.62 31.52
N GLY A 37 18.95 11.41 32.47
CA GLY A 37 19.05 11.08 33.87
C GLY A 37 18.11 9.92 34.17
N ASP A 38 18.67 8.77 34.44
CA ASP A 38 17.96 7.56 34.88
C ASP A 38 17.64 7.72 36.39
N PRO A 39 16.38 7.98 36.78
CA PRO A 39 16.04 8.04 38.19
C PRO A 39 15.68 6.64 38.69
N GLY A 40 16.63 6.00 39.31
CA GLY A 40 16.32 4.97 40.31
C GLY A 40 16.50 3.53 39.91
N ARG A 41 17.74 3.11 39.79
CA ARG A 41 18.05 1.68 39.96
C ARG A 41 18.59 1.49 41.40
N ALA A 42 17.67 1.28 42.33
CA ALA A 42 18.01 0.74 43.65
C ALA A 42 18.56 -0.67 43.43
N LEU A 43 19.81 -0.86 43.89
CA LEU A 43 20.48 -2.15 43.94
C LEU A 43 19.72 -3.04 44.94
N SER A 44 18.89 -3.95 44.44
CA SER A 44 18.37 -5.06 45.22
C SER A 44 19.42 -6.18 45.17
N GLN A 45 19.89 -6.56 46.36
CA GLN A 45 20.80 -7.69 46.53
C GLN A 45 20.19 -8.98 46.03
N PRO A 46 20.97 -9.91 45.47
CA PRO A 46 20.49 -11.21 45.04
C PRO A 46 20.05 -12.04 46.25
N ARG A 47 18.81 -12.49 46.24
CA ARG A 47 18.31 -13.53 47.12
C ARG A 47 18.76 -14.85 46.51
N GLU A 48 19.65 -15.55 47.17
CA GLU A 48 19.98 -16.94 46.89
C GLU A 48 18.77 -17.82 47.21
N ASP A 49 18.61 -18.90 46.40
CA ASP A 49 17.63 -19.99 46.50
C ASP A 49 16.21 -19.73 45.95
N GLU A 50 16.13 -19.76 44.61
CA GLU A 50 15.06 -20.46 43.91
C GLU A 50 15.60 -20.91 42.55
N THR A 51 15.79 -22.23 42.37
CA THR A 51 16.06 -22.83 41.07
C THR A 51 14.89 -22.53 40.15
N PRO A 52 15.10 -21.82 38.99
CA PRO A 52 14.02 -21.59 38.04
C PRO A 52 13.55 -22.93 37.47
N PRO A 53 12.23 -23.11 37.28
CA PRO A 53 11.74 -24.30 36.60
C PRO A 53 12.40 -24.38 35.22
N THR A 54 12.95 -25.54 34.89
CA THR A 54 13.52 -25.84 33.58
C THR A 54 12.45 -25.57 32.54
N ALA A 55 12.55 -24.45 31.86
CA ALA A 55 11.69 -24.14 30.72
C ALA A 55 11.95 -25.21 29.66
N THR A 56 10.94 -25.99 29.35
CA THR A 56 10.96 -26.89 28.19
C THR A 56 11.28 -26.01 26.97
N PRO A 57 12.31 -26.33 26.18
CA PRO A 57 12.62 -25.54 25.00
C PRO A 57 11.42 -25.57 24.08
N VAL A 58 10.78 -24.41 23.86
CA VAL A 58 9.81 -24.23 22.79
C VAL A 58 10.58 -24.45 21.51
N PRO A 59 10.19 -25.41 20.65
CA PRO A 59 10.86 -25.59 19.37
C PRO A 59 10.79 -24.26 18.60
N LEU A 60 11.95 -23.75 18.21
CA LEU A 60 12.02 -22.61 17.31
C LEU A 60 11.30 -23.00 16.01
N PRO A 61 10.55 -22.10 15.39
CA PRO A 61 9.96 -22.34 14.08
C PRO A 61 11.07 -22.81 13.14
N VAL A 62 10.85 -23.92 12.46
CA VAL A 62 11.80 -24.41 11.45
C VAL A 62 11.72 -23.44 10.29
N GLU A 63 12.74 -22.62 10.12
CA GLU A 63 12.89 -21.77 8.96
C GLU A 63 12.94 -22.64 7.70
N ARG A 64 12.01 -22.42 6.77
CA ARG A 64 12.03 -23.10 5.48
C ARG A 64 13.04 -22.41 4.58
N GLU A 65 14.08 -23.10 4.18
CA GLU A 65 14.90 -22.67 3.04
C GLU A 65 14.13 -22.97 1.74
N ILE A 66 14.06 -21.95 0.87
CA ILE A 66 13.44 -22.12 -0.44
C ILE A 66 14.49 -22.72 -1.37
N GLU A 67 14.42 -24.03 -1.63
CA GLU A 67 15.22 -24.69 -2.64
C GLU A 67 14.61 -24.44 -4.03
N GLY A 68 15.25 -23.56 -4.80
CA GLY A 68 14.85 -23.23 -6.16
C GLY A 68 14.15 -21.87 -6.28
N GLY A 69 14.24 -21.30 -7.47
CA GLY A 69 13.51 -20.07 -7.81
C GLY A 69 12.08 -20.35 -8.25
N GLY A 70 11.23 -19.32 -8.18
CA GLY A 70 9.85 -19.38 -8.67
C GLY A 70 9.38 -18.04 -9.16
N ARG A 71 8.26 -18.04 -9.89
CA ARG A 71 7.64 -16.82 -10.41
C ARG A 71 6.13 -16.91 -10.31
N ALA A 72 5.50 -15.79 -9.91
CA ALA A 72 4.07 -15.61 -9.96
C ALA A 72 3.73 -14.24 -10.56
N SER A 73 2.55 -14.10 -11.15
CA SER A 73 2.11 -12.82 -11.71
C SER A 73 0.60 -12.67 -11.63
N MET A 74 0.16 -11.42 -11.49
CA MET A 74 -1.26 -11.05 -11.50
C MET A 74 -1.43 -9.60 -11.95
N GLN A 75 -2.61 -9.28 -12.47
CA GLN A 75 -2.96 -7.90 -12.79
C GLN A 75 -3.46 -7.15 -11.56
N ALA A 76 -2.93 -5.93 -11.36
CA ALA A 76 -3.30 -5.01 -10.29
C ALA A 76 -4.04 -3.79 -10.83
N PRO A 77 -5.12 -3.33 -10.17
CA PRO A 77 -5.76 -2.07 -10.53
C PRO A 77 -4.98 -0.88 -9.95
N VAL A 78 -4.65 0.07 -10.80
CA VAL A 78 -3.89 1.29 -10.46
C VAL A 78 -4.60 2.54 -10.97
N ILE A 79 -4.17 3.71 -10.46
CA ILE A 79 -4.58 5.00 -11.00
C ILE A 79 -3.41 5.55 -11.81
N LEU A 80 -3.69 5.86 -13.07
CA LEU A 80 -2.77 6.53 -13.97
C LEU A 80 -3.06 8.01 -13.98
N GLN A 81 -2.01 8.83 -13.86
CA GLN A 81 -2.12 10.27 -14.05
C GLN A 81 -1.59 10.62 -15.43
N LYS A 82 -2.45 11.19 -16.27
CA LYS A 82 -2.10 11.75 -17.58
C LYS A 82 -2.01 13.26 -17.48
N ILE A 83 -0.87 13.80 -17.87
CA ILE A 83 -0.67 15.25 -17.95
C ILE A 83 -0.92 15.69 -19.40
N GLU A 84 -2.05 16.34 -19.65
CA GLU A 84 -2.34 16.94 -20.92
C GLU A 84 -1.81 18.37 -20.93
N VAL A 85 -0.76 18.61 -21.73
CA VAL A 85 -0.21 19.97 -21.91
C VAL A 85 -1.24 20.85 -22.57
N GLY A 86 -1.55 21.97 -21.93
CA GLY A 86 -2.55 22.92 -22.43
C GLY A 86 -2.22 23.45 -23.82
N ARG A 87 -3.03 23.12 -24.83
CA ARG A 87 -2.84 23.56 -26.24
C ARG A 87 -3.29 24.99 -26.55
N GLY A 88 -3.67 25.78 -25.52
CA GLY A 88 -4.26 27.13 -25.68
C GLY A 88 -3.27 28.29 -25.63
N GLY A 89 -1.96 28.05 -25.76
CA GLY A 89 -0.91 29.09 -25.71
C GLY A 89 -0.09 29.08 -24.41
N PRO A 90 0.91 29.99 -24.25
CA PRO A 90 1.90 29.92 -23.16
C PRO A 90 1.34 30.08 -21.73
N PHE A 91 0.04 30.33 -21.60
CA PHE A 91 -0.67 30.47 -20.31
C PHE A 91 -1.78 29.44 -20.12
N ALA A 92 -1.93 28.46 -21.03
CA ALA A 92 -2.92 27.42 -20.85
C ALA A 92 -2.45 26.47 -19.75
N PRO A 93 -3.24 26.26 -18.67
CA PRO A 93 -2.84 25.35 -17.60
C PRO A 93 -2.83 23.90 -18.11
N ASP A 94 -1.82 23.15 -17.70
CA ASP A 94 -1.81 21.71 -17.90
C ASP A 94 -2.97 21.08 -17.14
N ARG A 95 -3.62 20.11 -17.76
CA ARG A 95 -4.72 19.36 -17.15
C ARG A 95 -4.19 18.00 -16.73
N VAL A 96 -4.29 17.70 -15.44
CA VAL A 96 -4.05 16.36 -14.92
C VAL A 96 -5.38 15.62 -14.91
N THR A 97 -5.44 14.50 -15.62
CA THR A 97 -6.57 13.57 -15.60
C THR A 97 -6.14 12.27 -14.95
N GLU A 98 -7.03 11.69 -14.16
CA GLU A 98 -6.82 10.40 -13.52
C GLU A 98 -7.70 9.36 -14.20
N GLU A 99 -7.14 8.18 -14.44
CA GLU A 99 -7.82 7.06 -15.09
C GLU A 99 -7.42 5.76 -14.40
N GLY A 100 -8.39 4.86 -14.18
CA GLY A 100 -8.13 3.51 -13.71
C GLY A 100 -7.56 2.63 -14.83
N ALA A 101 -6.56 1.84 -14.51
CA ALA A 101 -5.99 0.86 -15.44
C ALA A 101 -5.55 -0.40 -14.71
N MET A 102 -5.41 -1.50 -15.47
CA MET A 102 -4.76 -2.71 -14.98
C MET A 102 -3.30 -2.73 -15.42
N VAL A 103 -2.41 -3.12 -14.51
CA VAL A 103 -0.98 -3.32 -14.78
C VAL A 103 -0.59 -4.75 -14.41
N ASP A 104 0.35 -5.32 -15.16
CA ASP A 104 0.88 -6.63 -14.84
C ASP A 104 1.95 -6.51 -13.75
N VAL A 105 1.72 -7.17 -12.63
CA VAL A 105 2.67 -7.27 -11.51
C VAL A 105 3.15 -8.70 -11.42
N SER A 106 4.45 -8.89 -11.35
CA SER A 106 5.05 -10.20 -11.14
C SER A 106 6.12 -10.17 -10.08
N VAL A 107 6.30 -11.28 -9.40
CA VAL A 107 7.42 -11.55 -8.50
C VAL A 107 8.25 -12.71 -9.06
N GLU A 108 9.56 -12.58 -8.96
CA GLU A 108 10.51 -13.66 -9.20
C GLU A 108 11.39 -13.82 -7.97
N VAL A 109 11.48 -15.04 -7.47
CA VAL A 109 12.39 -15.43 -6.39
C VAL A 109 13.55 -16.15 -7.04
N ALA A 110 14.76 -15.65 -6.88
CA ALA A 110 15.97 -16.23 -7.47
C ALA A 110 17.06 -16.38 -6.41
N PRO A 111 17.99 -17.34 -6.56
CA PRO A 111 19.14 -17.43 -5.67
C PRO A 111 19.90 -16.10 -5.62
N GLY A 112 20.20 -15.60 -4.43
CA GLY A 112 20.75 -14.26 -4.28
C GLY A 112 21.34 -13.97 -2.90
N ARG A 113 21.11 -12.75 -2.40
CA ARG A 113 21.69 -12.24 -1.16
C ARG A 113 20.67 -11.47 -0.29
N GLY A 114 19.39 -11.81 -0.39
CA GLY A 114 18.33 -11.17 0.36
C GLY A 114 17.96 -9.76 -0.14
N ARG A 115 18.17 -9.45 -1.43
CA ARG A 115 17.84 -8.14 -1.97
C ARG A 115 16.39 -8.08 -2.43
N VAL A 116 15.74 -6.94 -2.18
CA VAL A 116 14.46 -6.60 -2.79
C VAL A 116 14.73 -5.67 -3.97
N LEU A 117 14.42 -6.12 -5.17
CA LEU A 117 14.67 -5.42 -6.42
C LEU A 117 13.34 -5.08 -7.09
N VAL A 118 13.25 -3.89 -7.66
CA VAL A 118 12.06 -3.42 -8.36
C VAL A 118 12.42 -3.05 -9.79
N GLN A 119 11.82 -3.73 -10.77
CA GLN A 119 11.96 -3.45 -12.18
C GLN A 119 10.63 -2.94 -12.72
N THR A 120 10.59 -1.73 -13.23
CA THR A 120 9.34 -1.07 -13.62
C THR A 120 9.42 -0.41 -14.98
N THR A 121 8.32 -0.51 -15.72
CA THR A 121 8.02 0.27 -16.90
C THR A 121 6.53 0.62 -16.82
N PRO A 122 6.14 1.86 -16.60
CA PRO A 122 6.91 3.10 -16.46
C PRO A 122 7.68 3.23 -15.12
N LEU A 123 8.34 4.37 -14.90
CA LEU A 123 9.07 4.65 -13.66
C LEU A 123 8.12 4.64 -12.45
N MET A 124 8.63 4.10 -11.34
CA MET A 124 7.89 4.05 -10.07
C MET A 124 8.57 4.93 -9.02
N GLY A 125 7.75 5.52 -8.15
CA GLY A 125 8.23 6.36 -7.06
C GLY A 125 8.80 5.58 -5.88
N VAL A 126 9.36 6.34 -4.91
CA VAL A 126 9.95 5.78 -3.67
C VAL A 126 8.92 5.03 -2.83
N VAL A 127 7.68 5.53 -2.79
CA VAL A 127 6.58 4.93 -2.02
C VAL A 127 6.29 3.50 -2.46
N PHE A 128 6.45 3.22 -3.76
CA PHE A 128 6.30 1.87 -4.27
C PHE A 128 7.43 0.92 -3.83
N GLN A 129 8.68 1.43 -3.75
CA GLN A 129 9.80 0.63 -3.25
C GLN A 129 9.62 0.27 -1.77
N ASP A 130 9.10 1.21 -0.96
CA ASP A 130 8.77 0.95 0.44
C ASP A 130 7.66 -0.10 0.56
N ALA A 131 6.64 -0.03 -0.29
CA ALA A 131 5.58 -1.04 -0.33
C ALA A 131 6.12 -2.44 -0.70
N ALA A 132 7.10 -2.53 -1.61
CA ALA A 132 7.76 -3.79 -1.95
C ALA A 132 8.54 -4.37 -0.77
N ASN A 133 9.24 -3.53 -0.01
CA ASN A 133 9.95 -3.95 1.20
C ASN A 133 8.98 -4.45 2.28
N HIS A 134 7.90 -3.72 2.55
CA HIS A 134 6.87 -4.15 3.51
C HIS A 134 6.21 -5.47 3.08
N ALA A 135 5.95 -5.65 1.79
CA ALA A 135 5.38 -6.88 1.26
C ALA A 135 6.29 -8.09 1.50
N VAL A 136 7.62 -7.93 1.34
CA VAL A 136 8.59 -8.99 1.62
C VAL A 136 8.64 -9.31 3.11
N ILE A 137 8.73 -8.30 3.98
CA ILE A 137 8.76 -8.50 5.43
C ILE A 137 7.48 -9.18 5.92
N ALA A 138 6.31 -8.72 5.46
CA ALA A 138 5.02 -9.32 5.79
C ALA A 138 4.93 -10.78 5.34
N ALA A 139 5.37 -11.08 4.12
CA ALA A 139 5.38 -12.45 3.61
C ALA A 139 6.34 -13.36 4.38
N GLN A 140 7.53 -12.87 4.77
CA GLN A 140 8.48 -13.61 5.61
C GLN A 140 7.89 -13.88 7.00
N ASN A 141 7.29 -12.87 7.63
CA ASN A 141 6.68 -13.01 8.96
C ASN A 141 5.53 -14.02 8.96
N HIS A 142 4.75 -14.06 7.86
CA HIS A 142 3.63 -14.99 7.71
C HIS A 142 4.09 -16.42 7.44
N SER A 143 4.96 -16.63 6.46
CA SER A 143 5.39 -17.97 6.02
C SER A 143 6.52 -18.57 6.85
N HIS A 144 7.19 -17.78 7.67
CA HIS A 144 8.44 -18.13 8.36
C HIS A 144 9.54 -18.60 7.39
N ALA A 145 9.51 -18.12 6.14
CA ALA A 145 10.51 -18.45 5.14
C ALA A 145 11.79 -17.63 5.31
N ASN A 146 12.93 -18.27 5.19
CA ASN A 146 14.21 -17.58 5.16
C ASN A 146 14.53 -17.14 3.72
N LEU A 147 14.39 -15.84 3.44
CA LEU A 147 14.71 -15.24 2.13
C LEU A 147 16.11 -14.63 2.06
N SER A 148 16.95 -14.82 3.06
CA SER A 148 18.29 -14.20 3.14
C SER A 148 19.24 -14.64 2.02
N THR A 149 19.00 -15.81 1.43
CA THR A 149 19.76 -16.38 0.31
C THR A 149 19.06 -16.25 -1.03
N SER A 150 17.95 -15.50 -1.08
CA SER A 150 17.16 -15.29 -2.29
C SER A 150 17.02 -13.79 -2.59
N ASP A 151 17.14 -13.42 -3.84
CA ASP A 151 16.76 -12.09 -4.32
C ASP A 151 15.29 -12.11 -4.75
N ILE A 152 14.52 -11.12 -4.31
CA ILE A 152 13.12 -10.96 -4.65
C ILE A 152 13.01 -9.84 -5.67
N ILE A 153 12.51 -10.15 -6.86
CA ILE A 153 12.44 -9.21 -7.98
C ILE A 153 10.98 -8.96 -8.33
N PHE A 154 10.46 -7.79 -7.95
CA PHE A 154 9.14 -7.35 -8.41
C PHE A 154 9.26 -6.66 -9.76
N SER A 155 8.44 -7.08 -10.72
CA SER A 155 8.39 -6.43 -12.05
C SER A 155 6.97 -5.91 -12.29
N ILE A 156 6.86 -4.66 -12.76
CA ILE A 156 5.59 -4.04 -13.11
C ILE A 156 5.66 -3.54 -14.52
N ARG A 157 4.64 -3.89 -15.29
CA ARG A 157 4.47 -3.46 -16.67
C ARG A 157 3.11 -2.82 -16.84
N GLY A 158 3.10 -1.54 -17.16
CA GLY A 158 1.91 -0.77 -17.49
C GLY A 158 1.89 -0.37 -18.97
N PRO A 159 0.85 0.33 -19.40
CA PRO A 159 0.77 0.92 -20.74
C PRO A 159 1.95 1.86 -20.99
N GLU A 160 2.51 1.84 -22.22
CA GLU A 160 3.69 2.65 -22.60
C GLU A 160 3.46 4.18 -22.52
N GLU A 161 2.22 4.62 -22.56
CA GLU A 161 1.85 6.05 -22.57
C GLU A 161 1.89 6.72 -21.17
N VAL A 162 2.20 5.95 -20.12
CA VAL A 162 2.15 6.44 -18.73
C VAL A 162 3.53 6.88 -18.29
N SER A 163 3.63 8.11 -17.79
CA SER A 163 4.93 8.67 -17.37
C SER A 163 5.40 8.17 -16.00
N ALA A 164 4.50 7.91 -15.08
CA ALA A 164 4.80 7.37 -13.75
C ALA A 164 3.58 6.76 -13.08
N ILE A 165 3.81 5.73 -12.27
CA ILE A 165 2.84 5.17 -11.32
C ILE A 165 3.50 5.25 -9.94
N ASP A 166 2.79 5.74 -8.93
CA ASP A 166 3.29 5.72 -7.55
C ASP A 166 2.16 5.42 -6.59
N GLY A 167 2.51 4.81 -5.47
CA GLY A 167 1.57 4.52 -4.41
C GLY A 167 1.76 3.14 -3.79
N PRO A 168 1.41 3.00 -2.52
CA PRO A 168 1.60 1.76 -1.76
C PRO A 168 0.49 0.73 -2.00
N SER A 169 -0.46 1.02 -2.89
CA SER A 169 -1.72 0.23 -3.05
C SER A 169 -1.56 -1.15 -3.67
N ALA A 170 -0.38 -1.49 -4.20
CA ALA A 170 -0.05 -2.83 -4.68
C ALA A 170 0.63 -3.71 -3.61
N GLY A 171 0.84 -3.21 -2.38
CA GLY A 171 1.56 -3.92 -1.33
C GLY A 171 0.95 -5.27 -0.97
N ALA A 172 -0.37 -5.32 -0.77
CA ALA A 172 -1.08 -6.57 -0.48
C ALA A 172 -0.94 -7.60 -1.61
N LEU A 173 -1.04 -7.14 -2.88
CA LEU A 173 -0.85 -8.00 -4.05
C LEU A 173 0.57 -8.52 -4.15
N MET A 174 1.59 -7.69 -3.89
CA MET A 174 3.00 -8.11 -3.92
C MET A 174 3.30 -9.15 -2.83
N ALA A 175 2.78 -8.96 -1.61
CA ALA A 175 2.94 -9.94 -0.53
C ALA A 175 2.29 -11.29 -0.88
N MET A 176 1.08 -11.25 -1.43
CA MET A 176 0.37 -12.44 -1.88
C MET A 176 1.11 -13.18 -3.00
N LEU A 177 1.62 -12.46 -4.03
CA LEU A 177 2.40 -13.06 -5.10
C LEU A 177 3.66 -13.74 -4.57
N LEU A 178 4.36 -13.10 -3.62
CA LEU A 178 5.53 -13.71 -2.99
C LEU A 178 5.15 -14.98 -2.21
N LEU A 179 4.06 -14.93 -1.44
CA LEU A 179 3.56 -16.10 -0.69
C LEU A 179 3.16 -17.24 -1.62
N SER A 180 2.57 -16.95 -2.79
CA SER A 180 2.23 -18.01 -3.75
C SER A 180 3.45 -18.76 -4.25
N VAL A 181 4.59 -18.05 -4.45
CA VAL A 181 5.86 -18.69 -4.83
C VAL A 181 6.47 -19.47 -3.67
N VAL A 182 6.45 -18.87 -2.45
CA VAL A 182 7.09 -19.45 -1.26
C VAL A 182 6.35 -20.70 -0.76
N GLU A 183 5.01 -20.65 -0.78
CA GLU A 183 4.15 -21.74 -0.28
C GLU A 183 3.69 -22.69 -1.38
N GLY A 184 3.85 -22.32 -2.67
CA GLY A 184 3.57 -23.17 -3.82
C GLY A 184 2.07 -23.36 -4.06
N PHE A 185 1.27 -22.29 -4.07
CA PHE A 185 -0.16 -22.36 -4.41
C PHE A 185 -0.50 -21.51 -5.65
N ASP A 186 -1.54 -21.92 -6.36
CA ASP A 186 -2.06 -21.21 -7.51
C ASP A 186 -3.06 -20.13 -7.09
N ILE A 187 -3.02 -19.01 -7.83
CA ILE A 187 -3.86 -17.84 -7.59
C ILE A 187 -5.03 -17.83 -8.59
N ASP A 188 -6.25 -17.54 -8.13
CA ASP A 188 -7.39 -17.35 -9.01
C ASP A 188 -7.23 -16.08 -9.87
N GLU A 189 -7.07 -16.26 -11.17
CA GLU A 189 -6.90 -15.15 -12.13
C GLU A 189 -8.13 -14.23 -12.23
N ASN A 190 -9.31 -14.67 -11.79
CA ASN A 190 -10.53 -13.87 -11.80
C ASN A 190 -10.61 -12.89 -10.62
N VAL A 191 -9.71 -13.03 -9.66
CA VAL A 191 -9.62 -12.16 -8.49
C VAL A 191 -8.55 -11.10 -8.71
N THR A 192 -8.71 -9.94 -8.09
CA THR A 192 -7.64 -8.96 -7.94
C THR A 192 -7.75 -8.28 -6.58
N VAL A 193 -6.64 -7.74 -6.10
CA VAL A 193 -6.57 -7.06 -4.80
C VAL A 193 -5.89 -5.71 -4.93
N THR A 194 -6.39 -4.74 -4.19
CA THR A 194 -5.71 -3.46 -3.98
C THR A 194 -5.77 -3.08 -2.50
N GLY A 195 -4.61 -2.90 -1.90
CA GLY A 195 -4.44 -2.62 -0.48
C GLY A 195 -3.00 -2.25 -0.18
N THR A 196 -2.78 -1.39 0.79
CA THR A 196 -1.46 -1.25 1.40
C THR A 196 -1.19 -2.47 2.27
N ILE A 197 0.07 -2.71 2.61
CA ILE A 197 0.42 -3.73 3.59
C ILE A 197 1.47 -3.17 4.54
N ASP A 198 1.37 -3.53 5.81
CA ASP A 198 2.42 -3.27 6.79
C ASP A 198 3.27 -4.53 7.05
N GLU A 199 4.32 -4.38 7.83
CA GLU A 199 5.24 -5.47 8.18
C GLU A 199 4.57 -6.60 9.00
N GLY A 200 3.45 -6.29 9.68
CA GLY A 200 2.64 -7.25 10.43
C GLY A 200 1.65 -8.03 9.55
N GLY A 201 1.54 -7.68 8.27
CA GLY A 201 0.59 -8.30 7.36
C GLY A 201 -0.84 -7.73 7.44
N GLU A 202 -1.03 -6.55 8.08
CA GLU A 202 -2.30 -5.84 8.08
C GLU A 202 -2.50 -5.12 6.74
N ILE A 203 -3.69 -5.29 6.14
CA ILE A 203 -4.04 -4.69 4.85
C ILE A 203 -4.78 -3.39 5.11
N GLY A 204 -4.23 -2.30 4.60
CA GLY A 204 -4.75 -0.96 4.79
C GLY A 204 -5.50 -0.39 3.59
N PRO A 205 -6.19 0.75 3.81
CA PRO A 205 -7.07 1.36 2.81
C PRO A 205 -6.29 2.01 1.66
N VAL A 206 -7.00 2.20 0.54
CA VAL A 206 -6.47 2.82 -0.68
C VAL A 206 -7.42 3.88 -1.22
N GLY A 207 -6.89 4.76 -2.08
CA GLY A 207 -7.69 5.72 -2.83
C GLY A 207 -8.07 5.24 -4.22
N GLY A 208 -8.95 6.03 -4.89
CA GLY A 208 -9.35 5.82 -6.28
C GLY A 208 -10.13 4.52 -6.52
N ILE A 209 -10.91 4.06 -5.54
CA ILE A 209 -11.56 2.75 -5.55
C ILE A 209 -12.49 2.58 -6.74
N ILE A 210 -13.27 3.61 -7.08
CA ILE A 210 -14.22 3.57 -8.20
C ILE A 210 -13.47 3.30 -9.50
N MET A 211 -12.43 4.07 -9.81
CA MET A 211 -11.65 3.92 -11.04
C MET A 211 -10.93 2.56 -11.10
N LYS A 212 -10.46 2.07 -9.96
CA LYS A 212 -9.85 0.74 -9.85
C LYS A 212 -10.85 -0.38 -10.08
N ALA A 213 -12.06 -0.26 -9.52
CA ALA A 213 -13.13 -1.23 -9.72
C ALA A 213 -13.60 -1.27 -11.18
N GLU A 214 -13.75 -0.11 -11.81
CA GLU A 214 -14.08 0.02 -13.24
C GLU A 214 -13.03 -0.66 -14.10
N ALA A 215 -11.73 -0.40 -13.87
CA ALA A 215 -10.63 -1.03 -14.60
C ALA A 215 -10.61 -2.55 -14.40
N ALA A 216 -10.81 -3.03 -13.17
CA ALA A 216 -10.85 -4.45 -12.86
C ALA A 216 -12.02 -5.15 -13.56
N ALA A 217 -13.22 -4.57 -13.51
CA ALA A 217 -14.41 -5.08 -14.20
C ALA A 217 -14.24 -5.11 -15.73
N ALA A 218 -13.70 -4.03 -16.31
CA ALA A 218 -13.41 -3.94 -17.74
C ALA A 218 -12.39 -4.97 -18.21
N SER A 219 -11.50 -5.43 -17.32
CA SER A 219 -10.50 -6.48 -17.57
C SER A 219 -11.03 -7.90 -17.31
N GLY A 220 -12.32 -8.04 -17.00
CA GLY A 220 -12.98 -9.33 -16.79
C GLY A 220 -12.78 -9.93 -15.40
N LYS A 221 -12.26 -9.16 -14.42
CA LYS A 221 -12.20 -9.63 -13.04
C LYS A 221 -13.60 -9.75 -12.45
N THR A 222 -13.82 -10.78 -11.63
CA THR A 222 -15.13 -11.05 -11.02
C THR A 222 -15.17 -10.71 -9.54
N LEU A 223 -14.00 -10.57 -8.90
CA LEU A 223 -13.87 -10.22 -7.49
C LEU A 223 -12.73 -9.21 -7.29
N LEU A 224 -13.06 -8.10 -6.63
CA LEU A 224 -12.10 -7.10 -6.17
C LEU A 224 -12.01 -7.16 -4.65
N LEU A 225 -10.81 -7.44 -4.14
CA LEU A 225 -10.52 -7.44 -2.71
C LEU A 225 -9.98 -6.09 -2.27
N LEU A 226 -10.57 -5.55 -1.20
CA LEU A 226 -10.25 -4.26 -0.58
C LEU A 226 -10.05 -4.41 0.92
N SER A 227 -9.34 -3.47 1.56
CA SER A 227 -9.38 -3.39 3.02
C SER A 227 -10.79 -3.07 3.53
N GLY A 228 -11.20 -3.67 4.65
CA GLY A 228 -12.44 -3.34 5.33
C GLY A 228 -12.54 -1.86 5.74
N LYS A 229 -11.40 -1.17 5.86
CA LYS A 229 -11.35 0.28 6.08
C LYS A 229 -11.81 1.11 4.85
N ASN A 230 -12.05 0.45 3.72
CA ASN A 230 -12.64 1.01 2.51
C ASN A 230 -14.16 0.73 2.39
N ASP A 231 -14.83 0.31 3.44
CA ASP A 231 -16.26 -0.01 3.48
C ASP A 231 -17.16 1.19 3.09
N ARG A 232 -16.66 2.40 3.30
CA ARG A 232 -17.32 3.65 2.99
C ARG A 232 -16.46 4.53 2.10
N MET A 233 -17.08 5.12 1.08
CA MET A 233 -16.47 6.14 0.24
C MET A 233 -17.36 7.38 0.14
N LEU A 234 -16.77 8.50 -0.29
CA LEU A 234 -17.50 9.74 -0.52
C LEU A 234 -17.87 9.84 -2.00
N ASP A 235 -19.14 10.09 -2.27
CA ASP A 235 -19.66 10.36 -3.62
C ASP A 235 -20.40 11.70 -3.65
N TYR A 236 -20.50 12.28 -4.86
CA TYR A 236 -21.19 13.53 -5.09
C TYR A 236 -22.61 13.28 -5.58
N ARG A 237 -23.60 13.61 -4.76
CA ARG A 237 -25.00 13.59 -5.17
C ARG A 237 -25.44 14.97 -5.64
N GLU A 238 -26.00 15.03 -6.85
CA GLU A 238 -26.63 16.23 -7.36
C GLU A 238 -28.04 16.39 -6.76
N GLU A 239 -28.25 17.46 -6.01
CA GLU A 239 -29.58 17.88 -5.59
C GLU A 239 -30.04 19.04 -6.48
N THR A 240 -31.06 18.81 -7.30
CA THR A 240 -31.68 19.85 -8.12
C THR A 240 -32.88 20.44 -7.37
N ARG A 241 -32.84 21.75 -7.10
CA ARG A 241 -33.99 22.50 -6.56
C ARG A 241 -34.46 23.53 -7.56
N ALA A 242 -35.78 23.58 -7.79
CA ALA A 242 -36.41 24.66 -8.55
C ALA A 242 -36.75 25.80 -7.60
N LEU A 243 -36.23 26.98 -7.87
CA LEU A 243 -36.50 28.19 -7.11
C LEU A 243 -36.91 29.29 -8.11
N GLY A 244 -38.19 29.67 -8.14
CA GLY A 244 -38.71 30.79 -8.96
C GLY A 244 -38.37 30.69 -10.45
N GLY A 245 -38.41 29.49 -11.04
CA GLY A 245 -38.06 29.26 -12.47
C GLY A 245 -36.56 29.03 -12.72
N LEU A 246 -35.72 29.16 -11.72
CA LEU A 246 -34.30 28.85 -11.79
C LEU A 246 -34.04 27.41 -11.28
N ARG A 247 -33.21 26.69 -12.03
CA ARG A 247 -32.73 25.35 -11.64
C ARG A 247 -31.41 25.51 -10.88
N VAL A 248 -31.43 25.31 -9.56
CA VAL A 248 -30.22 25.33 -8.72
C VAL A 248 -29.74 23.89 -8.52
N ILE A 249 -28.55 23.60 -9.03
CA ILE A 249 -27.87 22.31 -8.83
C ILE A 249 -26.91 22.47 -7.66
N ARG A 250 -27.03 21.64 -6.64
CA ARG A 250 -26.10 21.55 -5.52
C ARG A 250 -25.46 20.17 -5.54
N HIS A 251 -24.14 20.15 -5.47
CA HIS A 251 -23.38 18.93 -5.24
C HIS A 251 -23.21 18.75 -3.72
N ARG A 252 -23.71 17.64 -3.19
CA ARG A 252 -23.56 17.27 -1.80
C ARG A 252 -22.72 16.01 -1.69
N LEU A 253 -21.66 16.07 -0.87
CA LEU A 253 -20.91 14.88 -0.50
C LEU A 253 -21.75 14.01 0.40
N ILE A 254 -21.92 12.75 0.01
CA ILE A 254 -22.59 11.71 0.79
C ILE A 254 -21.65 10.54 0.99
N ALA A 255 -21.71 9.89 2.14
CA ALA A 255 -21.03 8.62 2.36
C ALA A 255 -21.92 7.51 1.78
N VAL A 256 -21.38 6.72 0.89
CA VAL A 256 -22.03 5.54 0.28
C VAL A 256 -21.32 4.28 0.73
N ASP A 257 -22.05 3.16 0.76
CA ASP A 257 -21.46 1.84 0.94
C ASP A 257 -20.66 1.48 -0.32
N THR A 258 -19.38 1.21 -0.13
CA THR A 258 -18.45 0.96 -1.25
C THR A 258 -18.81 -0.30 -2.01
N LYS A 259 -19.15 -1.37 -1.29
CA LYS A 259 -19.49 -2.66 -1.90
C LYS A 259 -20.77 -2.57 -2.70
N GLU A 260 -21.85 -2.05 -2.09
CA GLU A 260 -23.14 -1.87 -2.75
C GLU A 260 -22.99 -1.04 -4.04
N TYR A 261 -22.30 0.09 -3.94
CA TYR A 261 -22.08 0.98 -5.09
C TYR A 261 -21.32 0.30 -6.23
N ILE A 262 -20.22 -0.41 -5.92
CA ILE A 262 -19.39 -1.06 -6.95
C ILE A 262 -20.13 -2.23 -7.60
N GLU A 263 -20.77 -3.09 -6.80
CA GLU A 263 -21.51 -4.25 -7.29
C GLU A 263 -22.68 -3.84 -8.19
N GLU A 264 -23.40 -2.77 -7.85
CA GLU A 264 -24.51 -2.26 -8.66
C GLU A 264 -24.07 -1.59 -9.96
N ASN A 265 -22.94 -0.87 -9.98
CA ASN A 265 -22.55 -0.06 -11.12
C ASN A 265 -21.56 -0.74 -12.06
N TYR A 266 -20.73 -1.66 -11.59
CA TYR A 266 -19.64 -2.26 -12.38
C TYR A 266 -19.74 -3.77 -12.56
N ASN A 267 -20.73 -4.44 -11.95
CA ASN A 267 -20.96 -5.88 -12.06
C ASN A 267 -19.72 -6.72 -11.66
N ILE A 268 -18.96 -6.24 -10.68
CA ILE A 268 -17.84 -6.93 -10.06
C ILE A 268 -18.12 -7.05 -8.56
N ARG A 269 -17.91 -8.23 -7.97
CA ARG A 269 -18.10 -8.43 -6.53
C ARG A 269 -16.98 -7.77 -5.73
N VAL A 270 -17.30 -7.34 -4.52
CA VAL A 270 -16.32 -6.77 -3.57
C VAL A 270 -16.22 -7.64 -2.34
N GLY A 271 -14.99 -8.04 -2.00
CA GLY A 271 -14.64 -8.69 -0.74
C GLY A 271 -13.80 -7.76 0.13
N TYR A 272 -13.91 -7.92 1.45
CA TYR A 272 -13.10 -7.17 2.41
C TYR A 272 -12.09 -8.09 3.08
N VAL A 273 -10.82 -7.67 3.06
CA VAL A 273 -9.68 -8.38 3.64
C VAL A 273 -8.82 -7.42 4.44
N ASP A 274 -8.52 -7.75 5.69
CA ASP A 274 -7.76 -6.88 6.59
C ASP A 274 -6.42 -7.50 7.02
N SER A 275 -6.15 -8.74 6.59
CA SER A 275 -4.90 -9.45 6.89
C SER A 275 -4.50 -10.39 5.75
N ILE A 276 -3.24 -10.81 5.75
CA ILE A 276 -2.75 -11.85 4.83
C ILE A 276 -3.60 -13.12 4.93
N ASP A 277 -3.96 -13.58 6.13
CA ASP A 277 -4.77 -14.79 6.32
C ASP A 277 -6.12 -14.69 5.61
N SER A 278 -6.83 -13.57 5.78
CA SER A 278 -8.12 -13.34 5.10
C SER A 278 -7.95 -13.23 3.59
N LEU A 279 -6.87 -12.59 3.12
CA LEU A 279 -6.57 -12.47 1.71
C LEU A 279 -6.31 -13.84 1.06
N LEU A 280 -5.51 -14.69 1.70
CA LEU A 280 -5.19 -16.02 1.20
C LEU A 280 -6.40 -16.94 1.16
N ALA A 281 -7.35 -16.78 2.09
CA ALA A 281 -8.60 -17.56 2.12
C ALA A 281 -9.49 -17.28 0.90
N ASP A 282 -9.47 -16.04 0.37
CA ASP A 282 -10.32 -15.62 -0.74
C ASP A 282 -9.66 -15.79 -2.13
N ILE A 283 -8.34 -16.01 -2.17
CA ILE A 283 -7.57 -15.97 -3.43
C ILE A 283 -7.07 -17.32 -3.89
N ARG A 284 -6.92 -18.30 -2.98
CA ARG A 284 -6.50 -19.66 -3.34
C ARG A 284 -7.59 -20.35 -4.18
N MET A 285 -7.17 -21.02 -5.25
CA MET A 285 -8.07 -21.81 -6.07
C MET A 285 -8.81 -22.85 -5.21
N PRO A 286 -10.15 -22.97 -5.37
CA PRO A 286 -10.90 -23.98 -4.64
C PRO A 286 -10.46 -25.40 -5.08
N GLY A 287 -9.71 -26.09 -4.24
CA GLY A 287 -9.23 -27.47 -4.51
C GLY A 287 -7.87 -27.79 -3.91
N GLU A 288 -7.04 -26.83 -3.59
CA GLU A 288 -5.76 -27.03 -2.90
C GLU A 288 -5.94 -26.93 -1.38
N THR A 289 -6.48 -27.98 -0.79
CA THR A 289 -6.37 -28.15 0.66
C THR A 289 -4.90 -28.40 0.96
N SER A 290 -4.26 -27.48 1.69
CA SER A 290 -2.93 -27.70 2.25
C SER A 290 -2.92 -29.08 2.94
N VAL A 291 -2.19 -30.03 2.36
CA VAL A 291 -1.90 -31.28 3.02
C VAL A 291 -0.98 -30.93 4.19
N THR A 292 -1.58 -30.67 5.34
CA THR A 292 -0.87 -30.63 6.61
C THR A 292 -0.24 -32.01 6.77
N ALA A 293 1.05 -32.11 6.53
CA ALA A 293 1.81 -33.31 6.83
C ALA A 293 1.78 -33.53 8.33
N VAL A 294 0.86 -34.39 8.77
CA VAL A 294 0.91 -35.04 10.08
C VAL A 294 1.93 -36.16 9.94
N ALA A 295 3.07 -36.01 10.54
CA ALA A 295 3.99 -37.06 10.90
C ALA A 295 4.71 -36.69 12.20
#